data_604cfb43cce18d1b9a8d1f1feb1a1302
#
_entry.id   604cfb43cce18d1b9a8d1f1feb1a1302
#
_cell.length_a   1.000
_cell.length_b   1.000
_cell.length_c   1.000
_cell.angle_alpha   90.00
_cell.angle_beta   90.00
_cell.angle_gamma   90.00
#
_symmetry.space_group_name_H-M   'P 1'
#
loop_
_entity.id
_entity.type
_entity.pdbx_description
1 polymer ?
#
loop_
_entity_poly.entity_id
_entity_poly.type
_entity_poly.pdbx_seq_one_letter_code
_entity_poly.pdbx_strand_id
1 'polypeptide(L)'
;MHDIYISGTGHWKAQHLVTNEEIVSSFNEYVRLYNIEHEEEILAGAKEALGPSSVEFIEKASGIKTRYLIDKKNCLDINVMKPILSPENPGKISILAEMSIHASKEALDQAGIQAKDVDAVILGTSHISRNYPAIACEVMDELGIEGYGYDMLIGCSSTTFAISNAYSDIASGLADTILVINPELTSPHNDFTLRDSHFIFGDACVATVVQKDSTSKNRARILDRKLVTQFSNNIRSDFGYLNRVEEPPKDKKDLFFKQNGKGVFKEVCPMVASLVTDQLSRLNIPVSDISQFWLHQANANMCRVIMTRILGTSDYDPDMAPMILSEFGNVASAGSVLSYHLSNNLQKGDKGIICSFGAGYSICSLVIERA
;
A
#
# COMPACT_ATOMS: atom_id res chain seq x y z
N MET A 1 10.73 1.88 30.77
CA MET A 1 10.59 1.80 29.31
C MET A 1 9.44 2.71 28.98
N HIS A 2 9.60 3.63 28.03
CA HIS A 2 8.52 4.54 27.64
C HIS A 2 7.49 3.81 26.77
N ASP A 3 6.23 4.22 26.89
CA ASP A 3 5.19 3.74 25.98
C ASP A 3 5.28 4.50 24.65
N ILE A 4 5.15 3.80 23.54
CA ILE A 4 5.21 4.36 22.19
C ILE A 4 3.86 4.13 21.50
N TYR A 5 3.35 5.18 20.88
CA TYR A 5 1.98 5.23 20.35
C TYR A 5 1.93 5.61 18.87
N ILE A 6 0.97 5.07 18.17
CA ILE A 6 0.38 5.72 17.01
C ILE A 6 -0.54 6.80 17.55
N SER A 7 -0.22 8.06 17.33
CA SER A 7 -0.90 9.21 17.95
C SER A 7 -1.89 9.89 17.03
N GLY A 8 -1.66 9.82 15.73
CA GLY A 8 -2.51 10.38 14.71
C GLY A 8 -2.23 9.72 13.37
N THR A 9 -3.24 9.71 12.50
CA THR A 9 -3.14 9.24 11.12
C THR A 9 -3.82 10.23 10.20
N GLY A 10 -3.40 10.28 8.95
CA GLY A 10 -4.03 11.10 7.93
C GLY A 10 -3.88 10.44 6.57
N HIS A 11 -4.64 10.91 5.60
CA HIS A 11 -4.62 10.33 4.27
C HIS A 11 -4.75 11.37 3.16
N TRP A 12 -4.37 10.96 1.98
CA TRP A 12 -4.67 11.61 0.72
C TRP A 12 -5.08 10.55 -0.29
N LYS A 13 -6.00 10.88 -1.16
CA LYS A 13 -6.39 10.04 -2.30
C LYS A 13 -6.40 10.84 -3.58
N ALA A 14 -6.13 10.20 -4.70
CA ALA A 14 -6.19 10.82 -6.01
C ALA A 14 -7.60 11.34 -6.31
N GLN A 15 -7.69 12.35 -7.20
CA GLN A 15 -8.93 13.10 -7.41
C GLN A 15 -9.98 12.36 -8.23
N HIS A 16 -9.57 11.40 -9.07
CA HIS A 16 -10.44 10.81 -10.07
C HIS A 16 -10.88 9.40 -9.69
N LEU A 17 -12.14 9.28 -9.28
CA LEU A 17 -12.78 7.98 -9.12
C LEU A 17 -12.95 7.31 -10.50
N VAL A 18 -12.56 6.03 -10.58
CA VAL A 18 -12.69 5.19 -11.76
C VAL A 18 -13.44 3.91 -11.39
N THR A 19 -14.51 3.61 -12.11
CA THR A 19 -15.33 2.42 -11.89
C THR A 19 -14.85 1.22 -12.71
N ASN A 20 -15.34 0.03 -12.37
CA ASN A 20 -15.05 -1.16 -13.17
C ASN A 20 -15.64 -1.06 -14.57
N GLU A 21 -16.83 -0.46 -14.74
CA GLU A 21 -17.46 -0.25 -16.03
C GLU A 21 -16.59 0.58 -16.96
N GLU A 22 -16.01 1.66 -16.45
CA GLU A 22 -15.13 2.54 -17.22
C GLU A 22 -13.85 1.82 -17.65
N ILE A 23 -13.20 1.11 -16.73
CA ILE A 23 -11.98 0.33 -17.04
C ILE A 23 -12.27 -0.79 -18.04
N VAL A 24 -13.36 -1.53 -17.85
CA VAL A 24 -13.78 -2.61 -18.76
C VAL A 24 -14.09 -2.07 -20.14
N SER A 25 -14.80 -0.94 -20.22
CA SER A 25 -15.11 -0.31 -21.51
C SER A 25 -13.85 0.07 -22.28
N SER A 26 -12.91 0.74 -21.62
CA SER A 26 -11.63 1.13 -22.23
C SER A 26 -10.80 -0.09 -22.65
N PHE A 27 -10.63 -1.07 -21.72
CA PHE A 27 -9.88 -2.29 -22.00
C PHE A 27 -10.47 -3.11 -23.15
N ASN A 28 -11.78 -3.29 -23.20
CA ASN A 28 -12.44 -4.09 -24.25
C ASN A 28 -12.36 -3.41 -25.63
N GLU A 29 -12.38 -2.09 -25.67
CA GLU A 29 -12.15 -1.37 -26.92
C GLU A 29 -10.69 -1.52 -27.40
N TYR A 30 -9.71 -1.46 -26.48
CA TYR A 30 -8.31 -1.79 -26.79
C TYR A 30 -8.17 -3.21 -27.33
N VAL A 31 -8.79 -4.20 -26.68
CA VAL A 31 -8.80 -5.62 -27.13
C VAL A 31 -9.40 -5.75 -28.54
N ARG A 32 -10.51 -5.08 -28.79
CA ARG A 32 -11.17 -5.10 -30.11
C ARG A 32 -10.25 -4.57 -31.22
N LEU A 33 -9.62 -3.43 -30.97
CA LEU A 33 -8.71 -2.81 -31.95
C LEU A 33 -7.45 -3.65 -32.16
N TYR A 34 -6.85 -4.16 -31.08
CA TYR A 34 -5.69 -5.07 -31.16
C TYR A 34 -5.98 -6.31 -32.02
N ASN A 35 -7.13 -6.96 -31.80
CA ASN A 35 -7.48 -8.16 -32.54
C ASN A 35 -7.75 -7.87 -34.02
N ILE A 36 -8.29 -6.70 -34.37
CA ILE A 36 -8.47 -6.26 -35.75
C ILE A 36 -7.10 -5.97 -36.41
N GLU A 37 -6.23 -5.21 -35.74
CA GLU A 37 -4.92 -4.83 -36.24
C GLU A 37 -4.04 -6.07 -36.53
N HIS A 38 -4.20 -7.13 -35.73
CA HIS A 38 -3.42 -8.34 -35.83
C HIS A 38 -4.17 -9.57 -36.36
N GLU A 39 -5.29 -9.34 -37.06
CA GLU A 39 -6.19 -10.41 -37.52
C GLU A 39 -5.45 -11.47 -38.37
N GLU A 40 -4.60 -11.06 -39.31
CA GLU A 40 -3.82 -11.98 -40.16
C GLU A 40 -2.83 -12.80 -39.35
N GLU A 41 -2.12 -12.21 -38.39
CA GLU A 41 -1.16 -12.89 -37.52
C GLU A 41 -1.86 -13.86 -36.56
N ILE A 42 -3.04 -13.49 -36.07
CA ILE A 42 -3.87 -14.35 -35.20
C ILE A 42 -4.40 -15.55 -35.99
N LEU A 43 -4.92 -15.33 -37.19
CA LEU A 43 -5.39 -16.42 -38.08
C LEU A 43 -4.25 -17.36 -38.48
N ALA A 44 -3.04 -16.84 -38.66
CA ALA A 44 -1.84 -17.64 -38.93
C ALA A 44 -1.27 -18.36 -37.70
N GLY A 45 -1.80 -18.13 -36.50
CA GLY A 45 -1.29 -18.68 -35.24
C GLY A 45 0.03 -18.07 -34.77
N ALA A 46 0.45 -16.93 -35.33
CA ALA A 46 1.67 -16.22 -34.96
C ALA A 46 1.47 -15.30 -33.74
N LYS A 47 0.24 -14.90 -33.44
CA LYS A 47 -0.16 -14.16 -32.25
C LYS A 47 -1.40 -14.76 -31.62
N GLU A 48 -1.55 -14.57 -30.31
CA GLU A 48 -2.77 -14.93 -29.59
C GLU A 48 -3.77 -13.77 -29.61
N ALA A 49 -5.05 -14.08 -29.84
CA ALA A 49 -6.12 -13.11 -29.69
C ALA A 49 -6.26 -12.71 -28.21
N LEU A 50 -6.41 -11.41 -27.94
CA LEU A 50 -6.70 -10.95 -26.61
C LEU A 50 -8.16 -11.21 -26.23
N GLY A 51 -8.40 -11.66 -24.99
CA GLY A 51 -9.73 -11.89 -24.46
C GLY A 51 -10.27 -10.67 -23.72
N PRO A 52 -11.60 -10.41 -23.79
CA PRO A 52 -12.21 -9.28 -23.09
C PRO A 52 -12.22 -9.47 -21.57
N SER A 53 -12.39 -8.37 -20.85
CA SER A 53 -12.66 -8.32 -19.41
C SER A 53 -14.15 -8.09 -19.13
N SER A 54 -14.55 -8.26 -17.86
CA SER A 54 -15.89 -7.89 -17.40
C SER A 54 -15.87 -7.40 -15.95
N VAL A 55 -16.91 -6.67 -15.56
CA VAL A 55 -17.08 -6.20 -14.16
C VAL A 55 -17.13 -7.40 -13.21
N GLU A 56 -17.88 -8.44 -13.55
CA GLU A 56 -18.02 -9.66 -12.75
C GLU A 56 -16.68 -10.39 -12.58
N PHE A 57 -15.84 -10.41 -13.64
CA PHE A 57 -14.49 -10.97 -13.56
C PHE A 57 -13.66 -10.22 -12.53
N ILE A 58 -13.62 -8.88 -12.61
CA ILE A 58 -12.84 -8.04 -11.70
C ILE A 58 -13.30 -8.23 -10.25
N GLU A 59 -14.61 -8.12 -9.99
CA GLU A 59 -15.15 -8.25 -8.64
C GLU A 59 -14.92 -9.65 -8.06
N LYS A 60 -15.11 -10.70 -8.83
CA LYS A 60 -14.88 -12.08 -8.41
C LYS A 60 -13.39 -12.36 -8.15
N ALA A 61 -12.51 -11.82 -9.00
CA ALA A 61 -11.06 -12.04 -8.89
C ALA A 61 -10.43 -11.28 -7.72
N SER A 62 -10.91 -10.07 -7.42
CA SER A 62 -10.23 -9.15 -6.49
C SER A 62 -11.10 -8.63 -5.35
N GLY A 63 -12.39 -8.41 -5.59
CA GLY A 63 -13.31 -7.67 -4.72
C GLY A 63 -13.30 -6.16 -4.94
N ILE A 64 -12.54 -5.66 -5.94
CA ILE A 64 -12.43 -4.23 -6.28
C ILE A 64 -13.65 -3.81 -7.10
N LYS A 65 -14.26 -2.67 -6.75
CA LYS A 65 -15.36 -2.06 -7.51
C LYS A 65 -14.94 -0.73 -8.13
N THR A 66 -14.17 0.05 -7.40
CA THR A 66 -13.65 1.34 -7.84
C THR A 66 -12.19 1.52 -7.42
N ARG A 67 -11.54 2.55 -7.92
CA ARG A 67 -10.22 3.03 -7.49
C ARG A 67 -10.10 4.52 -7.77
N TYR A 68 -9.12 5.16 -7.12
CA TYR A 68 -8.79 6.55 -7.38
C TYR A 68 -7.49 6.61 -8.18
N LEU A 69 -7.48 7.36 -9.30
CA LEU A 69 -6.29 7.53 -10.15
C LEU A 69 -5.93 9.01 -10.28
N ILE A 70 -4.63 9.28 -10.34
CA ILE A 70 -4.11 10.63 -10.54
C ILE A 70 -4.46 11.17 -11.95
N ASP A 71 -4.48 10.31 -12.94
CA ASP A 71 -4.76 10.66 -14.33
C ASP A 71 -5.73 9.65 -14.99
N LYS A 72 -7.01 9.79 -14.66
CA LYS A 72 -8.07 8.97 -15.25
C LYS A 72 -8.14 9.07 -16.77
N LYS A 73 -7.99 10.29 -17.31
CA LYS A 73 -8.17 10.56 -18.73
C LYS A 73 -7.23 9.71 -19.58
N ASN A 74 -5.94 9.78 -19.30
CA ASN A 74 -4.93 9.09 -20.11
C ASN A 74 -4.87 7.58 -19.80
N CYS A 75 -5.16 7.17 -18.56
CA CYS A 75 -5.27 5.75 -18.22
C CYS A 75 -6.40 5.03 -18.98
N LEU A 76 -7.50 5.73 -19.28
CA LEU A 76 -8.65 5.18 -20.02
C LEU A 76 -8.63 5.50 -21.52
N ASP A 77 -7.71 6.31 -22.00
CA ASP A 77 -7.53 6.58 -23.43
C ASP A 77 -6.85 5.37 -24.10
N ILE A 78 -7.52 4.70 -25.00
CA ILE A 78 -7.04 3.50 -25.69
C ILE A 78 -5.73 3.69 -26.46
N ASN A 79 -5.39 4.92 -26.81
CA ASN A 79 -4.13 5.25 -27.50
C ASN A 79 -2.97 5.49 -26.53
N VAL A 80 -3.25 5.59 -25.23
CA VAL A 80 -2.28 5.94 -24.15
C VAL A 80 -2.13 4.83 -23.15
N MET A 81 -3.21 4.39 -22.49
CA MET A 81 -3.32 3.29 -21.53
C MET A 81 -2.28 3.37 -20.38
N LYS A 82 -1.98 4.58 -19.92
CA LYS A 82 -1.07 4.88 -18.82
C LYS A 82 -1.28 6.30 -18.33
N PRO A 83 -0.95 6.64 -17.07
CA PRO A 83 -0.95 8.04 -16.64
C PRO A 83 0.16 8.83 -17.35
N ILE A 84 -0.11 10.10 -17.64
CA ILE A 84 0.88 11.07 -18.10
C ILE A 84 1.14 12.05 -16.97
N LEU A 85 2.31 11.91 -16.36
CA LEU A 85 2.74 12.77 -15.26
C LEU A 85 3.68 13.86 -15.78
N SER A 86 3.61 15.04 -15.18
CA SER A 86 4.59 16.09 -15.47
C SER A 86 5.98 15.64 -14.98
N PRO A 87 7.05 15.87 -15.78
CA PRO A 87 8.40 15.60 -15.30
C PRO A 87 8.69 16.36 -14.01
N GLU A 88 9.44 15.75 -13.10
CA GLU A 88 9.98 16.46 -11.95
C GLU A 88 10.92 17.58 -12.41
N ASN A 89 10.69 18.80 -11.94
CA ASN A 89 11.53 19.95 -12.22
C ASN A 89 12.20 20.42 -10.94
N PRO A 90 13.51 20.70 -10.95
CA PRO A 90 14.16 21.39 -9.83
C PRO A 90 13.41 22.70 -9.48
N GLY A 91 13.10 22.89 -8.21
CA GLY A 91 12.35 24.05 -7.72
C GLY A 91 10.82 23.91 -7.73
N LYS A 92 10.30 22.75 -8.10
CA LYS A 92 8.89 22.38 -7.86
C LYS A 92 8.85 21.17 -6.96
N ILE A 93 7.84 21.15 -6.08
CA ILE A 93 7.58 20.00 -5.22
C ILE A 93 7.23 18.78 -6.07
N SER A 94 7.79 17.61 -5.70
CA SER A 94 7.46 16.36 -6.37
C SER A 94 6.06 15.89 -6.02
N ILE A 95 5.43 15.11 -6.91
CA ILE A 95 4.10 14.57 -6.69
C ILE A 95 4.01 13.71 -5.41
N LEU A 96 5.06 12.92 -5.13
CA LEU A 96 5.11 12.10 -3.92
C LEU A 96 5.20 12.96 -2.66
N ALA A 97 5.94 14.07 -2.70
CA ALA A 97 6.00 15.02 -1.58
C ALA A 97 4.66 15.76 -1.42
N GLU A 98 4.00 16.17 -2.50
CA GLU A 98 2.69 16.80 -2.46
C GLU A 98 1.64 15.91 -1.78
N MET A 99 1.54 14.62 -2.21
CA MET A 99 0.69 13.63 -1.58
C MET A 99 1.01 13.46 -0.09
N SER A 100 2.31 13.43 0.24
CA SER A 100 2.83 13.26 1.59
C SER A 100 2.44 14.40 2.51
N ILE A 101 2.59 15.66 2.06
CA ILE A 101 2.27 16.86 2.84
C ILE A 101 0.78 16.91 3.16
N HIS A 102 -0.09 16.57 2.20
CA HIS A 102 -1.53 16.54 2.44
C HIS A 102 -1.90 15.53 3.53
N ALA A 103 -1.42 14.30 3.44
CA ALA A 103 -1.68 13.28 4.45
C ALA A 103 -1.06 13.64 5.82
N SER A 104 0.13 14.26 5.82
CA SER A 104 0.84 14.65 7.04
C SER A 104 0.10 15.72 7.83
N LYS A 105 -0.51 16.71 7.19
CA LYS A 105 -1.27 17.76 7.87
C LYS A 105 -2.42 17.18 8.69
N GLU A 106 -3.17 16.24 8.12
CA GLU A 106 -4.26 15.57 8.83
C GLU A 106 -3.73 14.71 10.00
N ALA A 107 -2.60 13.99 9.80
CA ALA A 107 -2.00 13.16 10.84
C ALA A 107 -1.50 13.99 12.03
N LEU A 108 -0.86 15.13 11.77
CA LEU A 108 -0.39 16.08 12.80
C LEU A 108 -1.57 16.70 13.56
N ASP A 109 -2.61 17.14 12.86
CA ASP A 109 -3.85 17.65 13.45
C ASP A 109 -4.50 16.60 14.37
N GLN A 110 -4.61 15.36 13.91
CA GLN A 110 -5.19 14.29 14.71
C GLN A 110 -4.34 13.94 15.93
N ALA A 111 -3.02 14.04 15.82
CA ALA A 111 -2.07 13.87 16.93
C ALA A 111 -2.11 15.06 17.91
N GLY A 112 -2.59 16.23 17.49
CA GLY A 112 -2.64 17.46 18.27
C GLY A 112 -1.26 18.12 18.41
N ILE A 113 -0.39 17.99 17.41
CA ILE A 113 0.98 18.55 17.37
C ILE A 113 1.23 19.37 16.09
N GLN A 114 2.31 20.11 16.08
CA GLN A 114 2.77 20.88 14.92
C GLN A 114 3.99 20.21 14.26
N ALA A 115 4.26 20.56 13.01
CA ALA A 115 5.40 20.02 12.27
C ALA A 115 6.76 20.24 12.98
N LYS A 116 6.95 21.35 13.67
CA LYS A 116 8.14 21.64 14.47
C LYS A 116 8.37 20.71 15.66
N ASP A 117 7.35 19.95 16.06
CA ASP A 117 7.42 18.99 17.17
C ASP A 117 7.84 17.59 16.67
N VAL A 118 8.13 17.45 15.37
CA VAL A 118 8.57 16.21 14.71
C VAL A 118 10.09 16.21 14.61
N ASP A 119 10.72 15.14 15.10
CA ASP A 119 12.18 14.97 15.10
C ASP A 119 12.70 14.28 13.84
N ALA A 120 11.85 13.51 13.16
CA ALA A 120 12.25 12.78 11.96
C ALA A 120 11.10 12.44 11.03
N VAL A 121 11.42 12.24 9.74
CA VAL A 121 10.50 11.75 8.71
C VAL A 121 11.03 10.45 8.11
N ILE A 122 10.22 9.39 8.16
CA ILE A 122 10.48 8.12 7.48
C ILE A 122 9.44 7.94 6.38
N LEU A 123 9.88 7.99 5.13
CA LEU A 123 8.99 7.79 3.99
C LEU A 123 9.15 6.36 3.48
N GLY A 124 8.10 5.55 3.62
CA GLY A 124 8.07 4.18 3.12
C GLY A 124 7.16 4.06 1.92
N THR A 125 7.65 3.52 0.80
CA THR A 125 6.84 3.40 -0.41
C THR A 125 7.21 2.14 -1.20
N SER A 126 6.34 1.72 -2.11
CA SER A 126 6.63 0.64 -3.05
C SER A 126 7.48 1.12 -4.23
N HIS A 127 7.36 2.38 -4.60
CA HIS A 127 8.04 2.97 -5.76
C HIS A 127 8.47 4.40 -5.46
N ILE A 128 9.64 4.77 -5.94
CA ILE A 128 10.18 6.12 -5.76
C ILE A 128 10.52 6.75 -7.10
N SER A 129 10.26 8.05 -7.22
CA SER A 129 10.46 8.79 -8.46
C SER A 129 11.94 9.07 -8.78
N ARG A 130 12.79 9.17 -7.74
CA ARG A 130 14.23 9.42 -7.86
C ARG A 130 15.00 8.76 -6.71
N ASN A 131 16.29 8.50 -6.94
CA ASN A 131 17.14 7.86 -5.93
C ASN A 131 17.60 8.83 -4.83
N TYR A 132 17.83 10.09 -5.17
CA TYR A 132 18.25 11.18 -4.26
C TYR A 132 18.02 12.55 -4.93
N PRO A 133 17.84 13.64 -4.15
CA PRO A 133 17.64 13.62 -2.70
C PRO A 133 16.38 12.84 -2.32
N ALA A 134 16.33 12.32 -1.06
CA ALA A 134 15.19 11.60 -0.55
C ALA A 134 13.91 12.47 -0.62
N ILE A 135 12.76 11.86 -0.89
CA ILE A 135 11.46 12.54 -0.85
C ILE A 135 11.16 13.01 0.58
N ALA A 136 11.57 12.25 1.59
CA ALA A 136 11.47 12.65 2.99
C ALA A 136 12.12 14.02 3.25
N CYS A 137 13.30 14.30 2.65
CA CYS A 137 13.96 15.60 2.80
C CYS A 137 13.15 16.75 2.19
N GLU A 138 12.50 16.53 1.05
CA GLU A 138 11.62 17.50 0.41
C GLU A 138 10.38 17.80 1.27
N VAL A 139 9.79 16.75 1.87
CA VAL A 139 8.65 16.90 2.79
C VAL A 139 9.06 17.66 4.06
N MET A 140 10.25 17.38 4.59
CA MET A 140 10.78 18.10 5.76
C MET A 140 10.95 19.59 5.50
N ASP A 141 11.55 19.95 4.36
CA ASP A 141 11.75 21.35 3.94
C ASP A 141 10.42 22.09 3.83
N GLU A 142 9.45 21.51 3.13
CA GLU A 142 8.12 22.10 2.91
C GLU A 142 7.27 22.24 4.19
N LEU A 143 7.43 21.32 5.15
CA LEU A 143 6.72 21.37 6.43
C LEU A 143 7.47 22.16 7.51
N GLY A 144 8.74 22.51 7.28
CA GLY A 144 9.60 23.15 8.28
C GLY A 144 9.98 22.21 9.43
N ILE A 145 10.22 20.94 9.13
CA ILE A 145 10.65 19.93 10.11
C ILE A 145 12.17 19.96 10.18
N GLU A 146 12.71 20.17 11.38
CA GLU A 146 14.14 20.05 11.66
C GLU A 146 14.46 18.66 12.22
N GLY A 147 15.58 18.07 11.78
CA GLY A 147 15.99 16.74 12.25
C GLY A 147 16.54 15.88 11.12
N TYR A 148 16.14 14.61 11.05
CA TYR A 148 16.60 13.71 9.98
C TYR A 148 15.44 13.05 9.21
N GLY A 149 15.73 12.64 7.97
CA GLY A 149 14.74 11.94 7.17
C GLY A 149 15.36 11.06 6.12
N TYR A 150 14.67 9.99 5.77
CA TYR A 150 15.09 9.04 4.74
C TYR A 150 13.91 8.31 4.10
N ASP A 151 14.14 7.79 2.90
CA ASP A 151 13.20 6.93 2.19
C ASP A 151 13.57 5.45 2.36
N MET A 152 12.55 4.56 2.37
CA MET A 152 12.74 3.12 2.39
C MET A 152 11.76 2.42 1.45
N LEU A 153 12.22 1.34 0.81
CA LEU A 153 11.46 0.56 -0.15
C LEU A 153 11.39 -0.91 0.29
N ILE A 154 10.23 -1.32 0.81
CA ILE A 154 9.94 -2.72 1.20
C ILE A 154 8.65 -3.22 0.48
N GLY A 155 8.34 -2.65 -0.68
CA GLY A 155 7.10 -2.97 -1.40
C GLY A 155 5.86 -2.72 -0.53
N CYS A 156 4.86 -3.58 -0.62
CA CYS A 156 3.58 -3.41 0.09
C CYS A 156 3.68 -3.43 1.63
N SER A 157 4.84 -3.77 2.21
CA SER A 157 5.05 -3.78 3.66
C SER A 157 5.71 -2.51 4.18
N SER A 158 6.03 -1.54 3.31
CA SER A 158 6.79 -0.34 3.68
C SER A 158 6.19 0.41 4.86
N THR A 159 4.87 0.52 4.95
CA THR A 159 4.19 1.23 6.06
C THR A 159 4.51 0.62 7.42
N THR A 160 4.26 -0.66 7.61
CA THR A 160 4.45 -1.31 8.92
C THR A 160 5.92 -1.48 9.27
N PHE A 161 6.81 -1.66 8.27
CA PHE A 161 8.25 -1.62 8.47
C PHE A 161 8.73 -0.22 8.90
N ALA A 162 8.22 0.85 8.28
CA ALA A 162 8.56 2.22 8.64
C ALA A 162 8.07 2.57 10.06
N ILE A 163 6.84 2.19 10.43
CA ILE A 163 6.34 2.33 11.81
C ILE A 163 7.22 1.53 12.80
N SER A 164 7.66 0.33 12.42
CA SER A 164 8.58 -0.46 13.25
C SER A 164 9.96 0.20 13.41
N ASN A 165 10.49 0.85 12.37
CA ASN A 165 11.73 1.63 12.47
C ASN A 165 11.53 2.85 13.36
N ALA A 166 10.46 3.62 13.16
CA ALA A 166 10.12 4.75 14.02
C ALA A 166 10.02 4.35 15.50
N TYR A 167 9.37 3.22 15.79
CA TYR A 167 9.38 2.68 17.15
C TYR A 167 10.79 2.40 17.67
N SER A 168 11.67 1.83 16.84
CA SER A 168 13.05 1.51 17.24
C SER A 168 13.87 2.76 17.53
N ASP A 169 13.75 3.78 16.68
CA ASP A 169 14.44 5.06 16.85
C ASP A 169 13.98 5.76 18.14
N ILE A 170 12.67 5.76 18.41
CA ILE A 170 12.10 6.31 19.64
C ILE A 170 12.54 5.50 20.87
N ALA A 171 12.49 4.18 20.79
CA ALA A 171 12.87 3.31 21.91
C ALA A 171 14.37 3.43 22.25
N SER A 172 15.22 3.75 21.28
CA SER A 172 16.66 4.01 21.49
C SER A 172 16.97 5.42 21.99
N GLY A 173 15.99 6.32 22.00
CA GLY A 173 16.15 7.72 22.38
C GLY A 173 16.74 8.62 21.29
N LEU A 174 16.72 8.16 20.03
CA LEU A 174 17.17 8.96 18.87
C LEU A 174 16.15 10.05 18.50
N ALA A 175 14.86 9.82 18.76
CA ALA A 175 13.76 10.74 18.53
C ALA A 175 12.67 10.53 19.58
N ASP A 176 11.78 11.50 19.78
CA ASP A 176 10.57 11.38 20.59
C ASP A 176 9.29 11.36 19.72
N THR A 177 9.34 11.98 18.54
CA THR A 177 8.22 12.06 17.58
C THR A 177 8.69 11.84 16.16
N ILE A 178 8.13 10.85 15.47
CA ILE A 178 8.46 10.53 14.09
C ILE A 178 7.21 10.54 13.23
N LEU A 179 7.29 11.21 12.08
CA LEU A 179 6.27 11.20 11.05
C LEU A 179 6.61 10.12 10.02
N VAL A 180 5.81 9.07 9.96
CA VAL A 180 5.91 8.00 8.96
C VAL A 180 4.92 8.30 7.84
N ILE A 181 5.38 8.29 6.58
CA ILE A 181 4.56 8.65 5.42
C ILE A 181 4.67 7.57 4.35
N ASN A 182 3.57 7.25 3.70
CA ASN A 182 3.52 6.21 2.67
C ASN A 182 2.76 6.70 1.44
N PRO A 183 3.43 7.48 0.57
CA PRO A 183 2.86 7.88 -0.70
C PRO A 183 2.94 6.71 -1.70
N GLU A 184 1.79 6.27 -2.19
CA GLU A 184 1.69 5.20 -3.16
C GLU A 184 1.05 5.71 -4.45
N LEU A 185 1.89 6.08 -5.39
CA LEU A 185 1.53 6.40 -6.76
C LEU A 185 1.72 5.14 -7.60
N THR A 186 0.71 4.29 -7.63
CA THR A 186 0.80 2.93 -8.16
C THR A 186 0.34 2.81 -9.61
N SER A 187 -0.49 3.75 -10.09
CA SER A 187 -1.02 3.72 -11.45
C SER A 187 0.04 3.69 -12.56
N PRO A 188 1.24 4.33 -12.43
CA PRO A 188 2.30 4.22 -13.45
C PRO A 188 2.88 2.80 -13.60
N HIS A 189 2.75 1.96 -12.58
CA HIS A 189 3.25 0.58 -12.59
C HIS A 189 2.19 -0.44 -13.04
N ASN A 190 0.96 0.02 -13.27
CA ASN A 190 -0.13 -0.81 -13.73
C ASN A 190 -0.08 -0.94 -15.26
N ASP A 191 -0.10 -2.16 -15.76
CA ASP A 191 -0.29 -2.41 -17.19
C ASP A 191 -1.79 -2.43 -17.50
N PHE A 192 -2.32 -1.32 -18.00
CA PHE A 192 -3.73 -1.19 -18.37
C PHE A 192 -4.11 -2.02 -19.62
N THR A 193 -3.11 -2.56 -20.33
CA THR A 193 -3.32 -3.44 -21.51
C THR A 193 -3.33 -4.92 -21.14
N LEU A 194 -3.10 -5.28 -19.87
CA LEU A 194 -3.05 -6.66 -19.41
C LEU A 194 -4.34 -7.02 -18.65
N ARG A 195 -5.09 -7.99 -19.15
CA ARG A 195 -6.38 -8.43 -18.61
C ARG A 195 -6.36 -8.75 -17.11
N ASP A 196 -5.27 -9.35 -16.63
CA ASP A 196 -5.18 -9.85 -15.25
C ASP A 196 -4.77 -8.77 -14.25
N SER A 197 -4.34 -7.58 -14.70
CA SER A 197 -3.83 -6.52 -13.81
C SER A 197 -4.39 -5.13 -14.07
N HIS A 198 -5.03 -4.84 -15.21
CA HIS A 198 -5.49 -3.50 -15.60
C HIS A 198 -6.37 -2.79 -14.56
N PHE A 199 -6.91 -3.51 -13.60
CA PHE A 199 -7.88 -3.04 -12.62
C PHE A 199 -7.35 -2.95 -11.18
N ILE A 200 -6.13 -3.42 -10.90
CA ILE A 200 -5.69 -3.73 -9.52
C ILE A 200 -5.46 -2.47 -8.71
N PHE A 201 -4.72 -1.52 -9.23
CA PHE A 201 -4.12 -0.46 -8.44
C PHE A 201 -4.93 0.84 -8.37
N GLY A 202 -4.73 1.56 -7.25
CA GLY A 202 -5.21 2.92 -7.02
C GLY A 202 -4.15 3.76 -6.31
N ASP A 203 -4.23 5.09 -6.47
CA ASP A 203 -3.25 6.05 -5.95
C ASP A 203 -3.74 6.68 -4.65
N ALA A 204 -2.97 6.54 -3.57
CA ALA A 204 -3.26 7.11 -2.26
C ALA A 204 -1.98 7.35 -1.46
N CYS A 205 -2.10 8.09 -0.37
CA CYS A 205 -1.05 8.29 0.61
C CYS A 205 -1.63 8.18 2.02
N VAL A 206 -0.86 7.65 2.96
CA VAL A 206 -1.16 7.74 4.39
C VAL A 206 0.02 8.33 5.14
N ALA A 207 -0.27 9.01 6.24
CA ALA A 207 0.72 9.46 7.20
C ALA A 207 0.35 8.97 8.60
N THR A 208 1.35 8.69 9.41
CA THR A 208 1.21 8.18 10.78
C THR A 208 2.19 8.92 11.69
N VAL A 209 1.69 9.52 12.75
CA VAL A 209 2.53 10.08 13.80
C VAL A 209 2.81 9.01 14.84
N VAL A 210 4.08 8.68 15.06
CA VAL A 210 4.55 7.77 16.11
C VAL A 210 5.24 8.58 17.18
N GLN A 211 4.77 8.47 18.43
CA GLN A 211 5.25 9.30 19.56
C GLN A 211 5.51 8.50 20.82
N LYS A 212 6.52 8.94 21.55
CA LYS A 212 6.76 8.57 22.94
C LYS A 212 5.76 9.32 23.84
N ASP A 213 5.19 8.59 24.81
CA ASP A 213 4.35 9.14 25.89
C ASP A 213 3.25 10.11 25.40
N SER A 214 2.62 9.81 24.26
CA SER A 214 1.60 10.65 23.63
C SER A 214 0.39 10.92 24.52
N THR A 215 -0.13 12.14 24.45
CA THR A 215 -1.39 12.57 25.12
C THR A 215 -2.58 12.68 24.15
N SER A 216 -2.40 12.35 22.89
CA SER A 216 -3.49 12.36 21.88
C SER A 216 -4.68 11.52 22.33
N LYS A 217 -5.89 12.03 22.12
CA LYS A 217 -7.13 11.31 22.42
C LYS A 217 -7.33 10.07 21.55
N ASN A 218 -6.71 10.08 20.37
CA ASN A 218 -6.84 9.00 19.39
C ASN A 218 -5.67 8.01 19.40
N ARG A 219 -4.79 8.09 20.42
CA ARG A 219 -3.59 7.25 20.47
C ARG A 219 -3.89 5.78 20.67
N ALA A 220 -3.10 4.95 20.00
CA ALA A 220 -3.04 3.51 20.23
C ALA A 220 -1.60 3.12 20.58
N ARG A 221 -1.41 2.45 21.72
CA ARG A 221 -0.10 1.97 22.17
C ARG A 221 0.35 0.81 21.30
N ILE A 222 1.58 0.84 20.82
CA ILE A 222 2.21 -0.30 20.13
C ILE A 222 2.71 -1.26 21.19
N LEU A 223 2.02 -2.40 21.33
CA LEU A 223 2.37 -3.43 22.32
C LEU A 223 3.52 -4.30 21.83
N ASP A 224 3.54 -4.63 20.55
CA ASP A 224 4.54 -5.52 19.96
C ASP A 224 4.63 -5.35 18.45
N ARG A 225 5.79 -5.77 17.90
CA ARG A 225 6.08 -5.78 16.47
C ARG A 225 6.75 -7.11 16.10
N LYS A 226 6.30 -7.73 15.03
CA LYS A 226 6.93 -8.95 14.50
C LYS A 226 7.13 -8.83 12.99
N LEU A 227 8.38 -8.98 12.56
CA LEU A 227 8.80 -8.84 11.17
C LEU A 227 9.40 -10.15 10.68
N VAL A 228 9.14 -10.48 9.42
CA VAL A 228 9.78 -11.60 8.73
C VAL A 228 9.99 -11.26 7.26
N THR A 229 11.09 -11.75 6.70
CA THR A 229 11.37 -11.68 5.26
C THR A 229 11.81 -13.04 4.74
N GLN A 230 11.37 -13.37 3.52
CA GLN A 230 11.75 -14.58 2.80
C GLN A 230 11.86 -14.26 1.32
N PHE A 231 13.00 -14.52 0.71
CA PHE A 231 13.19 -14.23 -0.71
C PHE A 231 12.22 -15.01 -1.60
N SER A 232 11.55 -14.30 -2.52
CA SER A 232 10.66 -14.86 -3.54
C SER A 232 10.57 -13.95 -4.77
N ASN A 233 10.55 -14.54 -5.95
CA ASN A 233 10.30 -13.83 -7.21
C ASN A 233 8.81 -13.80 -7.61
N ASN A 234 7.91 -14.31 -6.77
CA ASN A 234 6.47 -14.36 -7.10
C ASN A 234 5.80 -12.98 -7.17
N ILE A 235 6.41 -11.95 -6.55
CA ILE A 235 6.04 -10.54 -6.72
C ILE A 235 7.33 -9.78 -7.02
N ARG A 236 7.37 -9.08 -8.17
CA ARG A 236 8.60 -8.45 -8.64
C ARG A 236 8.31 -7.19 -9.46
N SER A 237 9.17 -6.20 -9.34
CA SER A 237 9.33 -5.10 -10.28
C SER A 237 10.78 -5.09 -10.75
N ASP A 238 10.98 -5.17 -12.05
CA ASP A 238 12.33 -5.17 -12.64
C ASP A 238 12.77 -3.77 -13.05
N PHE A 239 11.83 -2.81 -13.12
CA PHE A 239 12.16 -1.43 -13.46
C PHE A 239 12.89 -0.74 -12.30
N GLY A 240 14.08 -0.21 -12.58
CA GLY A 240 14.88 0.47 -11.57
C GLY A 240 16.04 1.26 -12.18
N TYR A 241 16.94 1.72 -11.31
CA TYR A 241 18.04 2.62 -11.64
C TYR A 241 18.95 2.07 -12.78
N LEU A 242 19.21 0.77 -12.81
CA LEU A 242 20.11 0.16 -13.78
C LEU A 242 19.51 0.02 -15.18
N ASN A 243 18.20 0.16 -15.37
CA ASN A 243 17.54 -0.05 -16.65
C ASN A 243 18.09 0.80 -17.80
N ARG A 244 18.65 1.97 -17.51
CA ARG A 244 19.25 2.84 -18.54
C ARG A 244 20.58 2.30 -19.12
N VAL A 245 21.25 1.38 -18.41
CA VAL A 245 22.53 0.79 -18.79
C VAL A 245 22.42 -0.69 -19.14
N GLU A 246 21.25 -1.27 -18.90
CA GLU A 246 20.93 -2.61 -19.36
C GLU A 246 20.60 -2.57 -20.85
N GLU A 247 20.79 -3.68 -21.54
CA GLU A 247 20.25 -3.82 -22.90
C GLU A 247 18.74 -3.60 -22.87
N PRO A 248 18.14 -3.02 -23.93
CA PRO A 248 16.71 -2.77 -23.97
C PRO A 248 15.93 -4.01 -23.54
N PRO A 249 14.91 -3.88 -22.69
CA PRO A 249 14.11 -5.01 -22.25
C PRO A 249 13.53 -5.71 -23.48
N LYS A 250 13.62 -7.03 -23.53
CA LYS A 250 13.10 -7.84 -24.63
C LYS A 250 11.57 -7.79 -24.69
N ASP A 251 10.92 -7.53 -23.57
CA ASP A 251 9.49 -7.38 -23.44
C ASP A 251 9.16 -6.08 -22.66
N LYS A 252 8.25 -5.24 -23.19
CA LYS A 252 7.75 -4.05 -22.51
C LYS A 252 7.14 -4.35 -21.14
N LYS A 253 6.66 -5.58 -20.94
CA LYS A 253 6.13 -6.06 -19.65
C LYS A 253 7.16 -6.02 -18.51
N ASP A 254 8.46 -5.97 -18.83
CA ASP A 254 9.53 -5.83 -17.84
C ASP A 254 9.50 -4.49 -17.10
N LEU A 255 8.82 -3.49 -17.65
CA LEU A 255 8.64 -2.17 -17.05
C LEU A 255 7.52 -2.11 -15.99
N PHE A 256 6.71 -3.14 -15.90
CA PHE A 256 5.51 -3.15 -15.05
C PHE A 256 5.64 -4.11 -13.87
N PHE A 257 4.71 -3.98 -12.96
CA PHE A 257 4.51 -4.93 -11.87
C PHE A 257 4.22 -6.34 -12.40
N LYS A 258 4.91 -7.33 -11.84
CA LYS A 258 4.73 -8.75 -12.18
C LYS A 258 4.35 -9.55 -10.95
N GLN A 259 3.41 -10.47 -11.09
CA GLN A 259 3.08 -11.41 -10.03
C GLN A 259 2.69 -12.79 -10.54
N ASN A 260 3.08 -13.82 -9.79
CA ASN A 260 2.47 -15.14 -9.83
C ASN A 260 1.40 -15.22 -8.73
N GLY A 261 0.19 -14.75 -9.03
CA GLY A 261 -0.87 -14.63 -8.04
C GLY A 261 -1.21 -15.94 -7.32
N LYS A 262 -1.15 -17.10 -8.01
CA LYS A 262 -1.39 -18.42 -7.40
C LYS A 262 -0.28 -18.78 -6.40
N GLY A 263 0.99 -18.54 -6.73
CA GLY A 263 2.13 -18.76 -5.85
C GLY A 263 2.04 -17.87 -4.61
N VAL A 264 1.81 -16.58 -4.81
CA VAL A 264 1.62 -15.60 -3.72
C VAL A 264 0.52 -16.04 -2.76
N PHE A 265 -0.66 -16.38 -3.29
CA PHE A 265 -1.79 -16.81 -2.48
C PHE A 265 -1.45 -18.04 -1.63
N LYS A 266 -0.81 -19.04 -2.23
CA LYS A 266 -0.44 -20.29 -1.57
C LYS A 266 0.59 -20.10 -0.46
N GLU A 267 1.55 -19.19 -0.64
CA GLU A 267 2.68 -19.00 0.26
C GLU A 267 2.42 -17.93 1.31
N VAL A 268 1.89 -16.76 0.92
CA VAL A 268 1.73 -15.62 1.82
C VAL A 268 0.61 -15.81 2.83
N CYS A 269 -0.54 -16.37 2.42
CA CYS A 269 -1.67 -16.52 3.35
C CYS A 269 -1.32 -17.35 4.61
N PRO A 270 -0.67 -18.53 4.51
CA PRO A 270 -0.25 -19.27 5.72
C PRO A 270 0.86 -18.55 6.49
N MET A 271 1.81 -17.87 5.81
CA MET A 271 2.89 -17.12 6.47
C MET A 271 2.34 -16.00 7.36
N VAL A 272 1.40 -15.19 6.84
CA VAL A 272 0.76 -14.11 7.59
C VAL A 272 -0.01 -14.66 8.78
N ALA A 273 -0.84 -15.69 8.57
CA ALA A 273 -1.62 -16.28 9.64
C ALA A 273 -0.73 -16.85 10.77
N SER A 274 0.32 -17.60 10.42
CA SER A 274 1.28 -18.13 11.41
C SER A 274 2.01 -17.02 12.13
N LEU A 275 2.47 -15.97 11.43
CA LEU A 275 3.17 -14.85 12.05
C LEU A 275 2.30 -14.18 13.12
N VAL A 276 1.02 -13.91 12.79
CA VAL A 276 0.07 -13.28 13.72
C VAL A 276 -0.25 -14.19 14.90
N THR A 277 -0.58 -15.47 14.66
CA THR A 277 -0.93 -16.40 15.74
C THR A 277 0.23 -16.68 16.67
N ASP A 278 1.46 -16.84 16.13
CA ASP A 278 2.67 -17.01 16.94
C ASP A 278 3.01 -15.74 17.74
N GLN A 279 2.77 -14.56 17.18
CA GLN A 279 2.97 -13.27 17.86
C GLN A 279 2.02 -13.16 19.05
N LEU A 280 0.75 -13.42 18.86
CA LEU A 280 -0.26 -13.39 19.92
C LEU A 280 0.01 -14.44 21.01
N SER A 281 0.40 -15.66 20.62
CA SER A 281 0.78 -16.72 21.55
C SER A 281 1.96 -16.30 22.44
N ARG A 282 3.01 -15.70 21.86
CA ARG A 282 4.16 -15.19 22.61
C ARG A 282 3.80 -14.10 23.61
N LEU A 283 2.80 -13.29 23.29
CA LEU A 283 2.29 -12.23 24.16
C LEU A 283 1.27 -12.72 25.19
N ASN A 284 0.88 -13.99 25.15
CA ASN A 284 -0.24 -14.56 25.92
C ASN A 284 -1.55 -13.78 25.70
N ILE A 285 -1.81 -13.32 24.48
CA ILE A 285 -3.06 -12.67 24.07
C ILE A 285 -3.90 -13.68 23.28
N PRO A 286 -5.08 -14.06 23.77
CA PRO A 286 -6.01 -14.88 22.99
C PRO A 286 -6.44 -14.15 21.70
N VAL A 287 -6.62 -14.88 20.61
CA VAL A 287 -7.12 -14.29 19.35
C VAL A 287 -8.49 -13.62 19.55
N SER A 288 -9.32 -14.16 20.46
CA SER A 288 -10.62 -13.60 20.83
C SER A 288 -10.56 -12.21 21.47
N ASP A 289 -9.39 -11.78 21.96
CA ASP A 289 -9.19 -10.48 22.57
C ASP A 289 -8.80 -9.40 21.53
N ILE A 290 -8.70 -9.78 20.26
CA ILE A 290 -8.44 -8.85 19.16
C ILE A 290 -9.75 -8.43 18.55
N SER A 291 -10.06 -7.14 18.67
CA SER A 291 -11.30 -6.55 18.17
C SER A 291 -11.27 -6.29 16.67
N GLN A 292 -10.11 -5.87 16.12
CA GLN A 292 -9.99 -5.56 14.69
C GLN A 292 -8.63 -5.93 14.09
N PHE A 293 -8.65 -6.27 12.78
CA PHE A 293 -7.48 -6.60 11.96
C PHE A 293 -7.47 -5.72 10.70
N TRP A 294 -6.50 -4.86 10.56
CA TRP A 294 -6.27 -4.06 9.35
C TRP A 294 -5.15 -4.69 8.54
N LEU A 295 -5.54 -5.55 7.63
CA LEU A 295 -4.62 -6.28 6.76
C LEU A 295 -4.28 -5.45 5.51
N HIS A 296 -3.14 -5.73 4.90
CA HIS A 296 -2.83 -5.21 3.56
C HIS A 296 -3.95 -5.54 2.57
N GLN A 297 -4.41 -4.55 1.83
CA GLN A 297 -5.57 -4.60 0.94
C GLN A 297 -5.17 -5.05 -0.48
N ALA A 298 -4.55 -6.23 -0.60
CA ALA A 298 -4.12 -6.77 -1.90
C ALA A 298 -5.26 -7.41 -2.69
N ASN A 299 -6.07 -8.22 -2.01
CA ASN A 299 -7.15 -9.02 -2.59
C ASN A 299 -8.10 -9.47 -1.50
N ALA A 300 -9.41 -9.31 -1.72
CA ALA A 300 -10.42 -9.64 -0.71
C ALA A 300 -10.42 -11.14 -0.33
N ASN A 301 -10.17 -12.02 -1.31
CA ASN A 301 -10.13 -13.46 -1.04
C ASN A 301 -8.90 -13.83 -0.19
N MET A 302 -7.74 -13.18 -0.41
CA MET A 302 -6.55 -13.37 0.44
C MET A 302 -6.84 -12.97 1.89
N CYS A 303 -7.41 -11.79 2.09
CA CYS A 303 -7.76 -11.30 3.43
C CYS A 303 -8.72 -12.26 4.14
N ARG A 304 -9.77 -12.75 3.46
CA ARG A 304 -10.70 -13.74 4.04
C ARG A 304 -10.00 -15.03 4.42
N VAL A 305 -9.12 -15.57 3.58
CA VAL A 305 -8.37 -16.79 3.88
C VAL A 305 -7.42 -16.60 5.07
N ILE A 306 -6.74 -15.46 5.14
CA ILE A 306 -5.87 -15.11 6.27
C ILE A 306 -6.69 -15.05 7.56
N MET A 307 -7.81 -14.32 7.56
CA MET A 307 -8.71 -14.22 8.71
C MET A 307 -9.26 -15.57 9.13
N THR A 308 -9.75 -16.39 8.18
CA THR A 308 -10.22 -17.76 8.47
C THR A 308 -9.16 -18.61 9.15
N ARG A 309 -7.89 -18.48 8.74
CA ARG A 309 -6.78 -19.21 9.37
C ARG A 309 -6.45 -18.69 10.76
N ILE A 310 -6.52 -17.39 10.99
CA ILE A 310 -6.24 -16.77 12.30
C ILE A 310 -7.35 -17.11 13.29
N LEU A 311 -8.62 -17.00 12.87
CA LEU A 311 -9.80 -17.19 13.72
C LEU A 311 -10.22 -18.66 13.86
N GLY A 312 -9.78 -19.55 12.96
CA GLY A 312 -10.23 -20.94 12.88
C GLY A 312 -11.65 -21.11 12.33
N THR A 313 -12.29 -20.05 11.86
CA THR A 313 -13.64 -20.03 11.29
C THR A 313 -13.74 -19.00 10.17
N SER A 314 -14.60 -19.27 9.20
CA SER A 314 -14.98 -18.30 8.16
C SER A 314 -16.20 -17.46 8.52
N ASP A 315 -16.86 -17.80 9.62
CA ASP A 315 -18.01 -17.08 10.16
C ASP A 315 -17.52 -16.10 11.24
N TYR A 316 -17.26 -14.86 10.82
CA TYR A 316 -16.84 -13.74 11.68
C TYR A 316 -17.47 -12.44 11.20
N ASP A 317 -17.61 -11.51 12.14
CA ASP A 317 -18.12 -10.18 11.82
C ASP A 317 -17.20 -9.46 10.80
N PRO A 318 -17.70 -9.02 9.64
CA PRO A 318 -16.91 -8.27 8.66
C PRO A 318 -16.21 -7.05 9.23
N ASP A 319 -16.76 -6.41 10.26
CA ASP A 319 -16.17 -5.25 10.94
C ASP A 319 -14.89 -5.59 11.70
N MET A 320 -14.62 -6.87 11.99
CA MET A 320 -13.34 -7.32 12.52
C MET A 320 -12.18 -7.17 11.52
N ALA A 321 -12.48 -7.20 10.21
CA ALA A 321 -11.46 -7.07 9.15
C ALA A 321 -11.98 -6.13 8.05
N PRO A 322 -12.04 -4.82 8.32
CA PRO A 322 -12.64 -3.85 7.41
C PRO A 322 -11.90 -3.80 6.07
N MET A 323 -12.68 -3.72 4.99
CA MET A 323 -12.21 -3.78 3.61
C MET A 323 -12.44 -2.47 2.88
N ILE A 324 -11.38 -1.67 2.70
CA ILE A 324 -11.41 -0.47 1.85
C ILE A 324 -11.07 -0.79 0.39
N LEU A 325 -10.60 -2.00 0.11
CA LEU A 325 -10.19 -2.47 -1.21
C LEU A 325 -11.28 -2.28 -2.27
N SER A 326 -12.55 -2.47 -1.89
CA SER A 326 -13.69 -2.32 -2.81
C SER A 326 -13.79 -0.91 -3.39
N GLU A 327 -13.38 0.11 -2.64
CA GLU A 327 -13.45 1.53 -3.05
C GLU A 327 -12.11 2.04 -3.61
N PHE A 328 -11.00 1.72 -2.94
CA PHE A 328 -9.70 2.31 -3.24
C PHE A 328 -8.85 1.49 -4.22
N GLY A 329 -9.21 0.21 -4.47
CA GLY A 329 -8.31 -0.73 -5.12
C GLY A 329 -7.12 -1.09 -4.22
N ASN A 330 -6.11 -1.72 -4.80
CA ASN A 330 -4.85 -1.98 -4.10
C ASN A 330 -3.97 -0.72 -4.11
N VAL A 331 -3.85 -0.07 -2.97
CA VAL A 331 -2.99 1.10 -2.77
C VAL A 331 -1.65 0.71 -2.11
N ALA A 332 -1.11 -0.42 -2.51
CA ALA A 332 0.17 -0.98 -2.07
C ALA A 332 0.40 -0.84 -0.55
N SER A 333 1.50 -0.22 -0.09
CA SER A 333 1.82 -0.18 1.34
C SER A 333 0.85 0.66 2.18
N ALA A 334 0.17 1.63 1.58
CA ALA A 334 -0.78 2.49 2.31
C ALA A 334 -2.02 1.73 2.82
N GLY A 335 -2.38 0.60 2.18
CA GLY A 335 -3.69 -0.04 2.36
C GLY A 335 -4.04 -0.45 3.79
N SER A 336 -3.11 -0.97 4.58
CA SER A 336 -3.40 -1.41 5.96
C SER A 336 -3.67 -0.23 6.90
N VAL A 337 -2.84 0.83 6.83
CA VAL A 337 -3.01 2.03 7.65
C VAL A 337 -4.17 2.89 7.15
N LEU A 338 -4.43 2.93 5.84
CA LEU A 338 -5.62 3.59 5.31
C LEU A 338 -6.90 2.90 5.82
N SER A 339 -6.93 1.57 5.86
CA SER A 339 -8.02 0.81 6.47
C SER A 339 -8.16 1.12 7.98
N TYR A 340 -7.04 1.18 8.71
CA TYR A 340 -7.02 1.61 10.11
C TYR A 340 -7.56 3.04 10.28
N HIS A 341 -7.12 3.98 9.45
CA HIS A 341 -7.55 5.38 9.51
C HIS A 341 -9.06 5.55 9.30
N LEU A 342 -9.61 4.85 8.30
CA LEU A 342 -11.00 5.01 7.89
C LEU A 342 -12.01 4.17 8.69
N SER A 343 -11.53 3.08 9.34
CA SER A 343 -12.43 2.06 9.92
C SER A 343 -12.00 1.60 11.31
N ASN A 344 -11.32 2.46 12.09
CA ASN A 344 -10.92 2.14 13.45
C ASN A 344 -12.08 2.38 14.43
N ASN A 345 -12.63 1.30 14.98
CA ASN A 345 -13.74 1.32 15.96
C ASN A 345 -13.30 0.92 17.36
N LEU A 346 -11.97 0.81 17.64
CA LEU A 346 -11.48 0.40 18.94
C LEU A 346 -11.92 1.36 20.06
N GLN A 347 -12.44 0.77 21.12
CA GLN A 347 -12.70 1.46 22.37
C GLN A 347 -11.46 1.36 23.29
N LYS A 348 -11.41 2.16 24.33
CA LYS A 348 -10.31 2.15 25.30
C LYS A 348 -10.07 0.73 25.86
N GLY A 349 -8.84 0.23 25.74
CA GLY A 349 -8.44 -1.12 26.16
C GLY A 349 -8.59 -2.19 25.09
N ASP A 350 -9.31 -1.92 23.99
CA ASP A 350 -9.42 -2.84 22.88
C ASP A 350 -8.08 -2.99 22.16
N LYS A 351 -7.83 -4.20 21.67
CA LYS A 351 -6.62 -4.52 20.91
C LYS A 351 -6.94 -4.73 19.43
N GLY A 352 -5.99 -4.36 18.60
CA GLY A 352 -6.07 -4.57 17.16
C GLY A 352 -4.74 -4.95 16.55
N ILE A 353 -4.78 -5.41 15.30
CA ILE A 353 -3.60 -5.78 14.53
C ILE A 353 -3.56 -5.02 13.21
N ILE A 354 -2.46 -4.29 12.99
CA ILE A 354 -2.12 -3.73 11.67
C ILE A 354 -1.07 -4.64 11.06
N CYS A 355 -1.38 -5.28 9.91
CA CYS A 355 -0.47 -6.21 9.28
C CYS A 355 -0.36 -5.95 7.79
N SER A 356 0.86 -5.64 7.34
CA SER A 356 1.19 -5.53 5.92
C SER A 356 2.04 -6.71 5.46
N PHE A 357 1.85 -7.10 4.20
CA PHE A 357 2.60 -8.18 3.57
C PHE A 357 2.71 -7.95 2.07
N GLY A 358 3.78 -8.43 1.45
CA GLY A 358 3.97 -8.23 0.02
C GLY A 358 5.28 -8.79 -0.51
N ALA A 359 5.79 -8.11 -1.53
CA ALA A 359 7.03 -8.47 -2.20
C ALA A 359 8.17 -8.70 -1.21
N GLY A 360 9.03 -9.58 -1.58
CA GLY A 360 10.14 -9.97 -0.77
C GLY A 360 10.25 -11.50 -0.65
N TYR A 361 9.40 -12.30 0.03
CA TYR A 361 8.25 -11.74 0.81
C TYR A 361 8.72 -10.96 2.02
N SER A 362 7.96 -9.95 2.37
CA SER A 362 8.11 -9.21 3.61
C SER A 362 6.76 -9.11 4.31
N ILE A 363 6.74 -9.34 5.63
CA ILE A 363 5.53 -9.29 6.47
C ILE A 363 5.90 -8.57 7.75
N CYS A 364 5.08 -7.61 8.16
CA CYS A 364 5.18 -6.99 9.48
C CYS A 364 3.80 -6.86 10.11
N SER A 365 3.70 -7.30 11.35
CA SER A 365 2.49 -7.22 12.18
C SER A 365 2.78 -6.37 13.41
N LEU A 366 1.91 -5.40 13.67
CA LEU A 366 1.90 -4.54 14.84
C LEU A 366 0.68 -4.91 15.68
N VAL A 367 0.89 -5.25 16.94
CA VAL A 367 -0.20 -5.39 17.92
C VAL A 367 -0.34 -4.05 18.64
N ILE A 368 -1.52 -3.49 18.61
CA ILE A 368 -1.83 -2.18 19.21
C ILE A 368 -2.95 -2.29 20.24
N GLU A 369 -2.99 -1.35 21.17
CA GLU A 369 -4.05 -1.22 22.17
C GLU A 369 -4.52 0.23 22.22
N ARG A 370 -5.82 0.45 22.14
CA ARG A 370 -6.42 1.78 22.29
C ARG A 370 -6.24 2.29 23.73
N ALA A 371 -5.59 3.45 23.89
CA ALA A 371 -5.23 3.99 25.22
C ALA A 371 -6.24 5.01 25.77
#